data_700e9f4f489f3b19dbed9f67a50581b8
#
_entry.id   700e9f4f489f3b19dbed9f67a50581b8
#
_cell.length_a   1.000
_cell.length_b   1.000
_cell.length_c   1.000
_cell.angle_alpha   90.00
_cell.angle_beta   90.00
_cell.angle_gamma   90.00
#
_symmetry.space_group_name_H-M   'P 1'
#
loop_
_entity.id
_entity.type
_entity.pdbx_description
1 polymer ?
#
loop_
_entity_poly.entity_id
_entity_poly.type
_entity_poly.pdbx_seq_one_letter_code
_entity_poly.pdbx_strand_id
1 'polypeptide(L)'
;VARRRATFEEYRALRLPDKWVGEPQPLAEPVAGPGAAVTRVTGMAVSPGVVEGVARVVHSAEENDLEPGEILVCKTTDPSWASYFVVASAVVIDIGGPLSHGAIVARELGVPCVINTGNGTRAIRSGDYLRVDGGAGTVEILLPALTEA
;
A
#
# COMPACT_ATOMS: atom_id res chain seq x y z
N VAL A 1 30.08 -20.87 -4.01
CA VAL A 1 28.68 -20.90 -3.52
C VAL A 1 28.48 -19.88 -2.41
N ALA A 2 29.34 -19.85 -1.37
CA ALA A 2 29.20 -18.92 -0.23
C ALA A 2 29.24 -17.44 -0.64
N ARG A 3 30.12 -17.05 -1.56
CA ARG A 3 30.23 -15.67 -2.06
C ARG A 3 28.96 -15.21 -2.78
N ARG A 4 28.30 -16.09 -3.56
CA ARG A 4 27.04 -15.78 -4.25
C ARG A 4 25.87 -15.63 -3.27
N ARG A 5 25.84 -16.39 -2.18
CA ARG A 5 24.83 -16.26 -1.13
C ARG A 5 24.95 -14.94 -0.37
N ALA A 6 26.18 -14.56 0.02
CA ALA A 6 26.43 -13.27 0.67
C ALA A 6 25.99 -12.09 -0.22
N THR A 7 26.37 -12.10 -1.50
CA THR A 7 25.95 -11.08 -2.47
C THR A 7 24.44 -11.07 -2.67
N PHE A 8 23.76 -12.21 -2.66
CA PHE A 8 22.32 -12.30 -2.79
C PHE A 8 21.58 -11.69 -1.59
N GLU A 9 22.03 -11.95 -0.38
CA GLU A 9 21.46 -11.36 0.83
C GLU A 9 21.69 -9.83 0.87
N GLU A 10 22.86 -9.37 0.44
CA GLU A 10 23.16 -7.95 0.30
C GLU A 10 22.21 -7.28 -0.72
N TYR A 11 21.96 -7.90 -1.86
CA TYR A 11 21.02 -7.37 -2.85
C TYR A 11 19.56 -7.40 -2.40
N ARG A 12 19.15 -8.38 -1.59
CA ARG A 12 17.81 -8.42 -1.00
C ARG A 12 17.53 -7.27 -0.05
N ALA A 13 18.56 -6.76 0.60
CA ALA A 13 18.46 -5.63 1.52
C ALA A 13 18.38 -4.28 0.80
N LEU A 14 18.79 -4.22 -0.48
CA LEU A 14 18.76 -2.98 -1.25
C LEU A 14 17.34 -2.64 -1.71
N ARG A 15 16.94 -1.41 -1.46
CA ARG A 15 15.74 -0.82 -2.04
C ARG A 15 16.09 -0.09 -3.32
N LEU A 16 15.53 -0.53 -4.41
CA LEU A 16 15.66 0.14 -5.70
C LEU A 16 14.41 0.98 -6.00
N PRO A 17 14.55 2.09 -6.72
CA PRO A 17 13.40 2.83 -7.21
C PRO A 17 12.59 1.97 -8.19
N ASP A 18 11.27 2.16 -8.19
CA ASP A 18 10.36 1.43 -9.08
C ASP A 18 10.51 1.85 -10.56
N LYS A 19 11.11 3.01 -10.78
CA LYS A 19 11.43 3.53 -12.12
C LYS A 19 12.80 4.19 -12.09
N TRP A 20 13.64 3.89 -13.07
CA TRP A 20 14.97 4.52 -13.21
C TRP A 20 15.38 4.62 -14.68
N VAL A 21 16.31 5.52 -14.94
CA VAL A 21 17.01 5.66 -16.22
C VAL A 21 18.51 5.49 -15.95
N GLY A 22 19.17 4.59 -16.65
CA GLY A 22 20.57 4.23 -16.40
C GLY A 22 20.71 3.14 -15.33
N GLU A 23 21.77 3.19 -14.51
CA GLU A 23 21.96 2.27 -13.39
C GLU A 23 21.09 2.64 -12.22
N PRO A 24 20.31 1.70 -11.66
CA PRO A 24 19.49 1.98 -10.48
C PRO A 24 20.37 2.27 -9.27
N GLN A 25 20.09 3.37 -8.60
CA GLN A 25 20.72 3.68 -7.31
C GLN A 25 19.84 3.21 -6.18
N PRO A 26 20.38 2.58 -5.12
CA PRO A 26 19.60 2.23 -3.95
C PRO A 26 18.92 3.47 -3.36
N LEU A 27 17.65 3.33 -3.00
CA LEU A 27 16.96 4.39 -2.27
C LEU A 27 17.60 4.54 -0.89
N ALA A 28 18.06 5.75 -0.58
CA ALA A 28 18.40 6.09 0.79
C ALA A 28 17.14 5.90 1.65
N GLU A 29 17.26 5.19 2.77
CA GLU A 29 16.18 5.18 3.74
C GLU A 29 15.88 6.62 4.13
N PRO A 30 14.62 7.07 4.03
CA PRO A 30 14.29 8.36 4.62
C PRO A 30 14.60 8.24 6.10
N VAL A 31 15.56 9.02 6.56
CA VAL A 31 15.80 9.19 7.98
C VAL A 31 14.51 9.83 8.50
N ALA A 32 13.61 9.01 9.05
CA ALA A 32 12.50 9.52 9.80
C ALA A 32 13.08 10.28 10.98
N GLY A 33 13.11 11.59 10.86
CA GLY A 33 13.40 12.43 11.99
C GLY A 33 12.43 12.08 13.12
N PRO A 34 12.87 12.08 14.39
CA PRO A 34 11.98 11.78 15.48
C PRO A 34 10.86 12.83 15.51
N GLY A 35 9.63 12.44 15.20
CA GLY A 35 8.46 13.22 15.59
C GLY A 35 7.45 13.66 14.53
N ALA A 36 7.59 13.37 13.24
CA ALA A 36 6.49 13.62 12.30
C ALA A 36 5.75 12.31 12.00
N ALA A 37 4.67 12.05 12.71
CA ALA A 37 3.73 11.03 12.30
C ALA A 37 3.20 11.41 10.91
N VAL A 38 3.37 10.53 9.91
CA VAL A 38 2.72 10.72 8.61
C VAL A 38 1.23 10.57 8.84
N THR A 39 0.48 11.66 8.70
CA THR A 39 -0.97 11.68 8.90
C THR A 39 -1.75 11.58 7.60
N ARG A 40 -1.06 11.71 6.47
CA ARG A 40 -1.68 11.69 5.15
C ARG A 40 -0.78 11.05 4.10
N VAL A 41 -1.40 10.19 3.28
CA VAL A 41 -0.79 9.57 2.11
C VAL A 41 -1.59 10.02 0.88
N THR A 42 -0.91 10.34 -0.21
CA THR A 42 -1.53 10.76 -1.45
C THR A 42 -1.14 9.84 -2.59
N GLY A 43 -2.05 9.68 -3.53
CA GLY A 43 -1.85 8.87 -4.71
C GLY A 43 -2.76 9.32 -5.86
N MET A 44 -3.06 8.41 -6.75
CA MET A 44 -3.93 8.64 -7.89
C MET A 44 -5.34 8.16 -7.58
N ALA A 45 -6.33 9.02 -7.81
CA ALA A 45 -7.74 8.68 -7.73
C ALA A 45 -8.14 7.78 -8.91
N VAL A 46 -8.62 6.57 -8.63
CA VAL A 46 -9.03 5.64 -9.70
C VAL A 46 -10.44 5.09 -9.56
N SER A 47 -10.98 5.05 -8.36
CA SER A 47 -12.37 4.65 -8.12
C SER A 47 -12.94 5.52 -7.00
N PRO A 48 -14.02 6.28 -7.28
CA PRO A 48 -14.51 7.29 -6.35
C PRO A 48 -15.22 6.68 -5.15
N GLY A 49 -15.32 7.47 -4.10
CA GLY A 49 -16.01 7.17 -2.85
C GLY A 49 -15.15 7.50 -1.66
N VAL A 50 -15.81 7.75 -0.53
CA VAL A 50 -15.16 8.04 0.75
C VAL A 50 -15.55 6.96 1.75
N VAL A 51 -14.55 6.32 2.34
CA VAL A 51 -14.72 5.25 3.32
C VAL A 51 -13.81 5.50 4.51
N GLU A 52 -14.36 5.29 5.70
CA GLU A 52 -13.59 5.24 6.94
C GLU A 52 -13.59 3.81 7.48
N GLY A 53 -12.46 3.36 7.97
CA GLY A 53 -12.33 2.01 8.51
C GLY A 53 -10.92 1.67 8.97
N VAL A 54 -10.79 0.48 9.50
CA VAL A 54 -9.52 -0.05 10.00
C VAL A 54 -8.66 -0.55 8.83
N ALA A 55 -7.39 -0.18 8.84
CA ALA A 55 -6.42 -0.63 7.86
C ALA A 55 -5.95 -2.06 8.13
N ARG A 56 -5.82 -2.82 7.07
CA ARG A 56 -5.11 -4.09 7.03
C ARG A 56 -4.02 -4.04 5.98
N VAL A 57 -2.77 -4.03 6.41
CA VAL A 57 -1.63 -4.12 5.50
C VAL A 57 -1.37 -5.59 5.17
N VAL A 58 -1.46 -5.92 3.89
CA VAL A 58 -1.31 -7.28 3.37
C VAL A 58 -0.15 -7.31 2.38
N HIS A 59 0.79 -8.22 2.57
CA HIS A 59 1.99 -8.33 1.74
C HIS A 59 1.90 -9.42 0.68
N SER A 60 1.04 -10.42 0.90
CA SER A 60 0.82 -11.53 -0.02
C SER A 60 -0.66 -11.93 -0.07
N ALA A 61 -1.16 -12.32 -1.24
CA ALA A 61 -2.53 -12.78 -1.41
C ALA A 61 -2.86 -14.07 -0.61
N GLU A 62 -1.83 -14.77 -0.13
CA GLU A 62 -1.99 -16.01 0.65
C GLU A 62 -2.20 -15.76 2.15
N GLU A 63 -1.98 -14.55 2.64
CA GLU A 63 -2.14 -14.23 4.07
C GLU A 63 -3.59 -14.37 4.56
N ASN A 64 -4.55 -14.05 3.71
CA ASN A 64 -5.99 -14.19 3.97
C ASN A 64 -6.48 -13.53 5.27
N ASP A 65 -5.89 -12.41 5.64
CA ASP A 65 -6.10 -11.74 6.93
C ASP A 65 -7.12 -10.59 6.89
N LEU A 66 -7.72 -10.29 5.72
CA LEU A 66 -8.65 -9.16 5.58
C LEU A 66 -10.06 -9.53 6.06
N GLU A 67 -10.56 -8.78 7.02
CA GLU A 67 -11.94 -8.88 7.51
C GLU A 67 -12.89 -7.98 6.72
N PRO A 68 -14.19 -8.35 6.61
CA PRO A 68 -15.18 -7.50 5.97
C PRO A 68 -15.26 -6.10 6.61
N GLY A 69 -15.20 -5.06 5.75
CA GLY A 69 -15.24 -3.66 6.19
C GLY A 69 -13.88 -3.05 6.48
N GLU A 70 -12.80 -3.84 6.48
CA GLU A 70 -11.44 -3.30 6.59
C GLU A 70 -10.98 -2.66 5.28
N ILE A 71 -9.99 -1.80 5.37
CA ILE A 71 -9.34 -1.14 4.23
C ILE A 71 -8.08 -1.92 3.90
N LEU A 72 -8.03 -2.45 2.68
CA LEU A 72 -6.85 -3.15 2.17
C LEU A 72 -5.74 -2.14 1.84
N VAL A 73 -4.56 -2.36 2.39
CA VAL A 73 -3.34 -1.61 2.06
C VAL A 73 -2.29 -2.60 1.56
N CYS A 74 -1.84 -2.48 0.32
CA CYS A 74 -0.88 -3.41 -0.26
C CYS A 74 0.08 -2.73 -1.23
N LYS A 75 1.16 -3.42 -1.56
CA LYS A 75 2.18 -2.88 -2.45
C LYS A 75 1.74 -2.90 -3.91
N THR A 76 1.26 -4.02 -4.37
CA THR A 76 0.76 -4.24 -5.74
C THR A 76 -0.25 -5.37 -5.73
N THR A 77 -1.01 -5.53 -6.79
CA THR A 77 -2.00 -6.60 -6.93
C THR A 77 -1.87 -7.31 -8.28
N ASP A 78 -2.30 -8.55 -8.30
CA ASP A 78 -2.46 -9.41 -9.48
C ASP A 78 -3.79 -10.18 -9.36
N PRO A 79 -4.17 -11.03 -10.32
CA PRO A 79 -5.46 -11.74 -10.28
C PRO A 79 -5.70 -12.60 -9.02
N SER A 80 -4.67 -13.04 -8.31
CA SER A 80 -4.83 -13.80 -7.05
C SER A 80 -5.44 -12.97 -5.92
N TRP A 81 -5.43 -11.64 -6.04
CA TRP A 81 -5.99 -10.70 -5.07
C TRP A 81 -7.50 -10.45 -5.24
N ALA A 82 -8.16 -11.07 -6.21
CA ALA A 82 -9.56 -10.78 -6.54
C ALA A 82 -10.50 -10.91 -5.32
N SER A 83 -10.28 -11.91 -4.47
CA SER A 83 -11.07 -12.13 -3.25
C SER A 83 -10.98 -10.98 -2.25
N TYR A 84 -9.83 -10.33 -2.16
CA TYR A 84 -9.64 -9.17 -1.28
C TYR A 84 -10.49 -7.97 -1.69
N PHE A 85 -10.64 -7.73 -2.98
CA PHE A 85 -11.45 -6.62 -3.49
C PHE A 85 -12.95 -6.79 -3.21
N VAL A 86 -13.42 -8.01 -3.09
CA VAL A 86 -14.82 -8.31 -2.75
C VAL A 86 -15.09 -8.01 -1.28
N VAL A 87 -14.12 -8.19 -0.43
CA VAL A 87 -14.24 -8.06 1.03
C VAL A 87 -13.89 -6.64 1.51
N ALA A 88 -12.91 -5.99 0.87
CA ALA A 88 -12.43 -4.67 1.25
C ALA A 88 -13.48 -3.58 1.10
N SER A 89 -13.55 -2.69 2.07
CA SER A 89 -14.39 -1.47 1.99
C SER A 89 -13.74 -0.37 1.14
N ALA A 90 -12.41 -0.32 1.09
CA ALA A 90 -11.60 0.51 0.23
C ALA A 90 -10.23 -0.12 0.00
N VAL A 91 -9.49 0.33 -1.02
CA VAL A 91 -8.18 -0.22 -1.37
C VAL A 91 -7.15 0.89 -1.57
N VAL A 92 -5.96 0.68 -1.00
CA VAL A 92 -4.80 1.56 -1.12
C VAL A 92 -3.63 0.74 -1.67
N ILE A 93 -3.06 1.17 -2.80
CA ILE A 93 -2.02 0.43 -3.52
C ILE A 93 -0.81 1.32 -3.78
N ASP A 94 0.38 0.87 -3.41
CA ASP A 94 1.60 1.66 -3.58
C ASP A 94 2.04 1.77 -5.04
N ILE A 95 1.96 0.68 -5.79
CA ILE A 95 2.45 0.60 -7.16
C ILE A 95 1.33 0.21 -8.11
N GLY A 96 1.04 1.08 -9.04
CA GLY A 96 0.04 0.83 -10.08
C GLY A 96 -0.26 2.08 -10.88
N GLY A 97 -0.90 1.90 -12.01
CA GLY A 97 -1.38 2.97 -12.88
C GLY A 97 -2.88 2.84 -13.15
N PRO A 98 -3.48 3.77 -13.92
CA PRO A 98 -4.91 3.80 -14.19
C PRO A 98 -5.45 2.54 -14.88
N LEU A 99 -4.59 1.77 -15.52
CA LEU A 99 -4.90 0.53 -16.25
C LEU A 99 -4.30 -0.71 -15.57
N SER A 100 -3.78 -0.58 -14.35
CA SER A 100 -3.32 -1.73 -13.58
C SER A 100 -4.48 -2.61 -13.14
N HIS A 101 -4.19 -3.88 -12.83
CA HIS A 101 -5.18 -4.84 -12.34
C HIS A 101 -6.02 -4.26 -11.20
N GLY A 102 -5.40 -3.70 -10.17
CA GLY A 102 -6.11 -3.14 -9.02
C GLY A 102 -7.04 -1.98 -9.39
N ALA A 103 -6.62 -1.10 -10.31
CA ALA A 103 -7.44 0.01 -10.76
C ALA A 103 -8.68 -0.45 -11.53
N ILE A 104 -8.51 -1.45 -12.40
CA ILE A 104 -9.61 -2.00 -13.21
C ILE A 104 -10.63 -2.70 -12.29
N VAL A 105 -10.17 -3.59 -11.42
CA VAL A 105 -11.05 -4.36 -10.52
C VAL A 105 -11.78 -3.43 -9.54
N ALA A 106 -11.11 -2.44 -8.98
CA ALA A 106 -11.74 -1.47 -8.08
C ALA A 106 -12.88 -0.70 -8.76
N ARG A 107 -12.69 -0.27 -10.01
CA ARG A 107 -13.75 0.38 -10.80
C ARG A 107 -14.92 -0.54 -11.11
N GLU A 108 -14.65 -1.78 -11.50
CA GLU A 108 -15.70 -2.76 -11.83
C GLU A 108 -16.55 -3.10 -10.62
N LEU A 109 -15.95 -3.23 -9.45
CA LEU A 109 -16.65 -3.52 -8.19
C LEU A 109 -17.18 -2.27 -7.48
N GLY A 110 -16.83 -1.07 -7.93
CA GLY A 110 -17.22 0.18 -7.27
C GLY A 110 -16.57 0.39 -5.90
N VAL A 111 -15.41 -0.23 -5.65
CA VAL A 111 -14.67 -0.09 -4.39
C VAL A 111 -13.80 1.17 -4.45
N PRO A 112 -13.93 2.12 -3.49
CA PRO A 112 -13.05 3.28 -3.43
C PRO A 112 -11.59 2.89 -3.43
N CYS A 113 -10.79 3.51 -4.30
CA CYS A 113 -9.41 3.10 -4.47
C CYS A 113 -8.47 4.27 -4.78
N VAL A 114 -7.35 4.28 -4.07
CA VAL A 114 -6.21 5.18 -4.29
C VAL A 114 -4.99 4.33 -4.63
N ILE A 115 -4.38 4.60 -5.78
CA ILE A 115 -3.19 3.87 -6.24
C ILE A 115 -1.99 4.79 -6.43
N ASN A 116 -0.82 4.19 -6.64
CA ASN A 116 0.43 4.92 -6.83
C ASN A 116 0.79 5.81 -5.65
N THR A 117 0.54 5.34 -4.45
CA THR A 117 0.88 6.05 -3.21
C THR A 117 2.38 6.01 -2.90
N GLY A 118 3.08 4.99 -3.38
CA GLY A 118 4.52 4.81 -3.26
C GLY A 118 4.99 4.41 -1.85
N ASN A 119 4.29 4.84 -0.81
CA ASN A 119 4.68 4.64 0.59
C ASN A 119 3.55 4.22 1.53
N GLY A 120 2.37 3.89 1.02
CA GLY A 120 1.20 3.53 1.83
C GLY A 120 1.50 2.38 2.79
N THR A 121 2.10 1.30 2.30
CA THR A 121 2.44 0.12 3.14
C THR A 121 3.50 0.39 4.20
N ARG A 122 4.20 1.51 4.13
CA ARG A 122 5.20 1.92 5.14
C ARG A 122 4.67 2.96 6.10
N ALA A 123 3.83 3.87 5.61
CA ALA A 123 3.24 4.94 6.40
C ALA A 123 2.05 4.47 7.23
N ILE A 124 1.31 3.48 6.73
CA ILE A 124 0.11 2.92 7.35
C ILE A 124 0.45 1.59 8.02
N ARG A 125 -0.06 1.38 9.21
CA ARG A 125 0.05 0.11 9.95
C ARG A 125 -1.31 -0.57 10.03
N SER A 126 -1.31 -1.89 10.06
CA SER A 126 -2.53 -2.65 10.38
C SER A 126 -3.07 -2.21 11.73
N GLY A 127 -4.36 -1.89 11.77
CA GLY A 127 -5.02 -1.34 12.96
C GLY A 127 -5.18 0.18 12.97
N ASP A 128 -4.49 0.92 12.10
CA ASP A 128 -4.74 2.35 11.93
C ASP A 128 -6.18 2.57 11.44
N TYR A 129 -6.84 3.63 11.93
CA TYR A 129 -8.15 4.03 11.44
C TYR A 129 -7.98 5.09 10.37
N LEU A 130 -8.43 4.76 9.16
CA LEU A 130 -8.20 5.57 7.97
C LEU A 130 -9.49 6.18 7.43
N ARG A 131 -9.32 7.29 6.72
CA ARG A 131 -10.29 7.82 5.76
C ARG A 131 -9.68 7.80 4.38
N VAL A 132 -10.28 7.03 3.48
CA VAL A 132 -9.88 6.91 2.08
C VAL A 132 -10.85 7.69 1.20
N ASP A 133 -10.34 8.63 0.44
CA ASP A 133 -11.09 9.35 -0.58
C ASP A 133 -10.57 8.94 -1.96
N GLY A 134 -11.27 8.00 -2.59
CA GLY A 134 -10.94 7.48 -3.91
C GLY A 134 -11.19 8.47 -5.04
N GLY A 135 -12.01 9.50 -4.81
CA GLY A 135 -12.25 10.59 -5.76
C GLY A 135 -11.17 11.67 -5.73
N ALA A 136 -10.61 11.96 -4.57
CA ALA A 136 -9.53 12.91 -4.37
C ALA A 136 -8.12 12.31 -4.45
N GLY A 137 -7.99 10.99 -4.32
CA GLY A 137 -6.70 10.30 -4.27
C GLY A 137 -5.95 10.51 -2.97
N THR A 138 -6.66 10.60 -1.85
CA THR A 138 -6.08 10.86 -0.53
C THR A 138 -6.44 9.79 0.48
N VAL A 139 -5.51 9.52 1.38
CA VAL A 139 -5.68 8.64 2.53
C VAL A 139 -5.22 9.37 3.77
N GLU A 140 -6.09 9.53 4.74
CA GLU A 140 -5.79 10.19 6.02
C GLU A 140 -5.78 9.16 7.14
N ILE A 141 -4.76 9.21 8.00
CA ILE A 141 -4.70 8.42 9.22
C ILE A 141 -5.38 9.24 10.31
N LEU A 142 -6.60 8.84 10.67
CA LEU A 142 -7.42 9.56 11.66
C LEU A 142 -7.01 9.19 13.10
N LEU A 143 -6.77 7.89 13.32
CA LEU A 143 -6.29 7.36 14.59
C LEU A 143 -5.22 6.29 14.31
N PRO A 144 -4.00 6.47 14.83
CA PRO A 144 -2.98 5.44 14.71
C PRO A 144 -3.35 4.22 15.54
N ALA A 145 -2.90 3.04 15.10
CA ALA A 145 -3.03 1.83 15.88
C ALA A 145 -2.35 2.00 17.24
N LEU A 146 -3.01 1.51 18.29
CA LEU A 146 -2.41 1.51 19.62
C LEU A 146 -1.16 0.63 19.57
N THR A 147 -0.01 1.22 19.85
CA THR A 147 1.21 0.46 20.06
C THR A 147 1.07 -0.19 21.44
N GLU A 148 0.89 -1.49 21.49
CA GLU A 148 1.05 -2.21 22.75
C GLU A 148 2.49 -2.02 23.23
N ALA A 149 2.60 -1.44 24.36
CA ALA A 149 3.88 -1.22 25.01
C ALA A 149 4.45 -2.54 25.60
#